data_4e2aef3885ffc8bce1d51891adc176f6
#
_entry.id   4e2aef3885ffc8bce1d51891adc176f6
#
_cell.length_a   1.000
_cell.length_b   1.000
_cell.length_c   1.000
_cell.angle_alpha   90.00
_cell.angle_beta   90.00
_cell.angle_gamma   90.00
#
_symmetry.space_group_name_H-M   'P 1'
#
loop_
_entity.id
_entity.type
_entity.pdbx_description
1 polymer ?
#
loop_
_entity_poly.entity_id
_entity_poly.type
_entity_poly.pdbx_seq_one_letter_code
_entity_poly.pdbx_strand_id
1 'polypeptide(L)'
;MNKILRNLCVIVIAMVFQHCTYSQSANNQKIQVMDTTKKNNNPVYSHSDSSAVNVSDDQWKKLLPKDVFNVARLKGTERPYSSKFEDFKEVGTYYCAVCGNPLFKSDTKFDAGCGWPSFYEPISKTSIIYAEDNSYGMQRTEVMCGRCKSHLGHVFNDGPPPTGLRFCINGVVLDFEKAKDAEKKYNEQKKPS
;
A
#
# COMPACT_ATOMS: atom_id res chain seq x y z
N MET A 1 -15.26 -85.48 -11.57
CA MET A 1 -14.49 -84.63 -12.55
C MET A 1 -15.05 -83.22 -12.42
N ASN A 2 -14.55 -82.46 -11.82
CA ASN A 2 -13.56 -81.77 -11.03
C ASN A 2 -14.06 -80.36 -10.74
N LYS A 3 -14.64 -80.22 -9.53
CA LYS A 3 -15.05 -78.87 -9.00
C LYS A 3 -13.83 -77.97 -8.61
N ILE A 4 -12.60 -78.46 -8.81
CA ILE A 4 -11.37 -77.79 -8.36
C ILE A 4 -10.82 -76.84 -9.42
N LEU A 5 -11.17 -76.99 -10.72
CA LEU A 5 -10.65 -76.18 -11.80
C LEU A 5 -11.41 -74.83 -12.04
N ARG A 6 -12.53 -74.65 -11.33
CA ARG A 6 -13.42 -73.51 -11.53
C ARG A 6 -13.14 -72.36 -10.56
N ASN A 7 -12.35 -72.62 -9.50
CA ASN A 7 -12.02 -71.64 -8.50
C ASN A 7 -10.64 -70.94 -8.70
N LEU A 8 -9.84 -71.42 -9.67
CA LEU A 8 -8.53 -70.80 -9.92
C LEU A 8 -8.58 -69.67 -10.95
N CYS A 9 -9.66 -69.52 -11.74
CA CYS A 9 -9.80 -68.45 -12.73
C CYS A 9 -10.39 -67.16 -12.17
N VAL A 10 -10.93 -67.14 -10.95
CA VAL A 10 -11.57 -65.94 -10.38
C VAL A 10 -10.60 -65.09 -9.54
N ILE A 11 -9.46 -65.66 -9.16
CA ILE A 11 -8.48 -64.94 -8.29
C ILE A 11 -7.47 -64.12 -9.08
N VAL A 12 -7.32 -64.34 -10.41
CA VAL A 12 -6.32 -63.64 -11.24
C VAL A 12 -6.84 -62.34 -11.86
N ILE A 13 -8.14 -62.06 -11.81
CA ILE A 13 -8.72 -60.84 -12.43
C ILE A 13 -8.90 -59.68 -11.41
N ALA A 14 -8.63 -59.89 -10.11
CA ALA A 14 -8.80 -58.88 -9.09
C ALA A 14 -7.55 -58.06 -8.75
N MET A 15 -6.43 -58.25 -9.46
CA MET A 15 -5.16 -57.59 -9.13
C MET A 15 -4.61 -56.60 -10.17
N VAL A 16 -5.40 -56.06 -11.08
CA VAL A 16 -4.88 -55.16 -12.14
C VAL A 16 -5.54 -53.80 -12.20
N PHE A 17 -6.34 -53.39 -11.22
CA PHE A 17 -6.89 -52.01 -11.19
C PHE A 17 -6.66 -51.31 -9.87
N GLN A 18 -5.42 -51.30 -9.37
CA GLN A 18 -4.97 -50.23 -8.45
C GLN A 18 -4.04 -49.27 -9.24
N HIS A 19 -4.56 -48.57 -10.22
CA HIS A 19 -3.94 -47.34 -10.67
C HIS A 19 -4.12 -46.31 -9.57
N CYS A 20 -3.08 -46.10 -8.78
CA CYS A 20 -2.84 -44.88 -8.04
C CYS A 20 -3.11 -43.67 -8.92
N THR A 21 -4.25 -43.07 -8.78
CA THR A 21 -4.42 -41.67 -9.16
C THR A 21 -3.62 -40.83 -8.19
N TYR A 22 -2.32 -40.67 -8.51
CA TYR A 22 -1.49 -39.65 -7.90
C TYR A 22 -2.02 -38.31 -8.38
N SER A 23 -2.98 -37.78 -7.65
CA SER A 23 -3.42 -36.40 -7.81
C SER A 23 -2.22 -35.52 -7.47
N GLN A 24 -1.52 -35.05 -8.49
CA GLN A 24 -0.60 -33.91 -8.38
C GLN A 24 -1.45 -32.70 -7.98
N SER A 25 -1.63 -32.51 -6.67
CA SER A 25 -1.95 -31.21 -6.11
C SER A 25 -0.79 -30.30 -6.48
N ALA A 26 -0.94 -29.58 -7.58
CA ALA A 26 -0.08 -28.46 -7.91
C ALA A 26 -0.23 -27.44 -6.77
N ASN A 27 0.67 -27.56 -5.83
CA ASN A 27 0.85 -26.59 -4.76
C ASN A 27 1.33 -25.31 -5.43
N ASN A 28 0.38 -24.50 -5.86
CA ASN A 28 0.61 -23.14 -6.31
C ASN A 28 1.01 -22.33 -5.07
N GLN A 29 2.20 -22.62 -4.54
CA GLN A 29 2.89 -21.71 -3.64
C GLN A 29 3.20 -20.47 -4.47
N LYS A 30 2.24 -19.55 -4.41
CA LYS A 30 2.45 -18.15 -4.78
C LYS A 30 3.68 -17.73 -4.00
N ILE A 31 4.84 -17.65 -4.68
CA ILE A 31 6.06 -17.09 -4.11
C ILE A 31 5.67 -15.70 -3.65
N GLN A 32 5.45 -15.56 -2.35
CA GLN A 32 5.32 -14.25 -1.73
C GLN A 32 6.71 -13.64 -1.82
N VAL A 33 6.92 -12.81 -2.84
CA VAL A 33 8.05 -11.90 -2.89
C VAL A 33 7.97 -11.12 -1.58
N MET A 34 8.92 -11.39 -0.68
CA MET A 34 9.03 -10.63 0.57
C MET A 34 9.27 -9.19 0.19
N ASP A 35 8.22 -8.38 0.26
CA ASP A 35 8.31 -6.94 0.12
C ASP A 35 9.20 -6.41 1.26
N THR A 36 10.45 -6.10 0.93
CA THR A 36 11.45 -5.57 1.87
C THR A 36 11.08 -4.16 2.38
N THR A 37 9.96 -3.62 1.90
CA THR A 37 9.43 -2.32 2.33
C THR A 37 8.52 -2.40 3.57
N LYS A 38 8.36 -3.57 4.20
CA LYS A 38 7.59 -3.70 5.44
C LYS A 38 8.20 -2.82 6.54
N LYS A 39 7.67 -1.61 6.66
CA LYS A 39 8.01 -0.69 7.72
C LYS A 39 7.30 -1.13 9.00
N ASN A 40 8.07 -1.37 10.06
CA ASN A 40 7.56 -1.50 11.44
C ASN A 40 6.49 -2.57 11.66
N ASN A 41 6.69 -3.83 11.25
CA ASN A 41 5.72 -4.93 11.48
C ASN A 41 4.28 -4.65 11.02
N ASN A 42 4.05 -3.66 10.17
CA ASN A 42 2.74 -3.34 9.63
C ASN A 42 2.43 -4.27 8.43
N PRO A 43 1.56 -5.27 8.59
CA PRO A 43 1.33 -6.31 7.57
C PRO A 43 0.63 -5.79 6.31
N VAL A 44 0.01 -4.62 6.39
CA VAL A 44 -0.71 -4.01 5.25
C VAL A 44 0.11 -2.96 4.50
N TYR A 45 1.34 -2.68 4.97
CA TYR A 45 2.21 -1.72 4.29
C TYR A 45 2.81 -2.35 3.03
N SER A 46 2.52 -1.78 1.86
CA SER A 46 3.01 -2.25 0.56
C SER A 46 3.00 -1.13 -0.47
N HIS A 47 4.07 -1.01 -1.27
CA HIS A 47 4.13 -0.09 -2.41
C HIS A 47 3.49 -0.67 -3.68
N SER A 48 3.25 -1.97 -3.74
CA SER A 48 2.75 -2.67 -4.92
C SER A 48 1.30 -3.15 -4.81
N ASP A 49 0.78 -3.30 -3.58
CA ASP A 49 -0.61 -3.71 -3.35
C ASP A 49 -1.52 -2.49 -3.35
N SER A 50 -2.48 -2.45 -4.27
CA SER A 50 -3.50 -1.39 -4.39
C SER A 50 -4.86 -1.77 -3.81
N SER A 51 -5.00 -2.95 -3.22
CA SER A 51 -6.26 -3.39 -2.63
C SER A 51 -6.67 -2.51 -1.44
N ALA A 52 -7.97 -2.27 -1.29
CA ALA A 52 -8.48 -1.47 -0.18
C ALA A 52 -8.10 -2.10 1.17
N VAL A 53 -7.65 -1.27 2.09
CA VAL A 53 -7.28 -1.67 3.45
C VAL A 53 -8.42 -1.36 4.40
N ASN A 54 -8.97 -2.41 5.02
CA ASN A 54 -10.03 -2.29 6.00
C ASN A 54 -9.53 -2.79 7.37
N VAL A 55 -8.94 -1.89 8.15
CA VAL A 55 -8.38 -2.14 9.48
C VAL A 55 -9.03 -1.15 10.45
N SER A 56 -9.47 -1.63 11.62
CA SER A 56 -10.11 -0.79 12.63
C SER A 56 -9.13 0.20 13.28
N ASP A 57 -9.64 1.30 13.82
CA ASP A 57 -8.78 2.30 14.51
C ASP A 57 -8.08 1.73 15.74
N ASP A 58 -8.68 0.77 16.44
CA ASP A 58 -8.03 0.05 17.55
C ASP A 58 -6.82 -0.78 17.11
N GLN A 59 -6.90 -1.38 15.92
CA GLN A 59 -5.78 -2.09 15.32
C GLN A 59 -4.71 -1.10 14.82
N TRP A 60 -5.12 -0.01 14.15
CA TRP A 60 -4.20 1.05 13.74
C TRP A 60 -3.44 1.67 14.92
N LYS A 61 -4.11 1.88 16.05
CA LYS A 61 -3.50 2.39 17.27
C LYS A 61 -2.36 1.52 17.80
N LYS A 62 -2.42 0.20 17.54
CA LYS A 62 -1.36 -0.75 17.92
C LYS A 62 -0.22 -0.84 16.91
N LEU A 63 -0.51 -0.55 15.63
CA LEU A 63 0.43 -0.71 14.52
C LEU A 63 1.22 0.57 14.21
N LEU A 64 0.62 1.74 14.45
CA LEU A 64 1.19 3.02 14.04
C LEU A 64 1.91 3.73 15.19
N PRO A 65 2.98 4.48 14.90
CA PRO A 65 3.52 5.47 15.82
C PRO A 65 2.42 6.45 16.25
N LYS A 66 2.52 6.94 17.49
CA LYS A 66 1.47 7.78 18.10
C LYS A 66 1.18 9.07 17.31
N ASP A 67 2.20 9.71 16.78
CA ASP A 67 2.12 10.92 15.97
C ASP A 67 1.43 10.64 14.61
N VAL A 68 1.81 9.56 13.94
CA VAL A 68 1.16 9.08 12.71
C VAL A 68 -0.31 8.75 12.96
N PHE A 69 -0.61 8.00 14.04
CA PHE A 69 -2.00 7.66 14.38
C PHE A 69 -2.85 8.90 14.66
N ASN A 70 -2.30 9.86 15.41
CA ASN A 70 -3.00 11.10 15.74
C ASN A 70 -3.42 11.88 14.49
N VAL A 71 -2.54 11.99 13.49
CA VAL A 71 -2.87 12.69 12.24
C VAL A 71 -3.72 11.82 11.33
N ALA A 72 -3.29 10.58 11.05
CA ALA A 72 -3.91 9.72 10.05
C ALA A 72 -5.32 9.24 10.43
N ARG A 73 -5.58 9.02 11.72
CA ARG A 73 -6.84 8.42 12.19
C ARG A 73 -7.69 9.35 13.04
N LEU A 74 -7.06 10.23 13.83
CA LEU A 74 -7.80 11.20 14.64
C LEU A 74 -7.94 12.58 13.97
N LYS A 75 -7.50 12.70 12.68
CA LYS A 75 -7.56 13.93 11.88
C LYS A 75 -6.85 15.13 12.55
N GLY A 76 -5.77 14.84 13.29
CA GLY A 76 -4.89 15.86 13.83
C GLY A 76 -4.09 16.57 12.74
N THR A 77 -3.37 17.62 13.12
CA THR A 77 -2.45 18.33 12.24
C THR A 77 -1.10 18.44 12.95
N GLU A 78 0.00 18.18 12.23
CA GLU A 78 1.35 18.43 12.73
C GLU A 78 1.63 19.94 12.82
N ARG A 79 2.64 20.33 13.59
CA ARG A 79 3.04 21.75 13.66
C ARG A 79 3.60 22.19 12.30
N PRO A 80 3.34 23.45 11.87
CA PRO A 80 3.96 23.98 10.67
C PRO A 80 5.49 23.96 10.83
N TYR A 81 6.21 23.74 9.73
CA TYR A 81 7.67 23.65 9.66
C TYR A 81 8.31 22.54 10.51
N SER A 82 7.53 21.54 10.97
CA SER A 82 8.06 20.42 11.77
C SER A 82 8.41 19.19 10.93
N SER A 83 7.94 19.13 9.70
CA SER A 83 8.18 17.99 8.83
C SER A 83 9.55 18.04 8.17
N LYS A 84 10.25 16.90 8.17
CA LYS A 84 11.47 16.72 7.35
C LYS A 84 11.22 16.85 5.85
N PHE A 85 9.97 16.76 5.40
CA PHE A 85 9.59 16.80 3.99
C PHE A 85 9.20 18.19 3.51
N GLU A 86 9.15 19.18 4.37
CA GLU A 86 8.82 20.56 3.99
C GLU A 86 9.86 21.09 2.98
N ASP A 87 11.14 21.14 3.33
CA ASP A 87 12.25 21.57 2.47
C ASP A 87 12.91 20.44 1.67
N PHE A 88 12.31 19.23 1.66
CA PHE A 88 12.92 18.05 1.06
C PHE A 88 12.88 18.09 -0.46
N LYS A 89 14.06 17.93 -1.14
CA LYS A 89 14.23 18.11 -2.59
C LYS A 89 14.71 16.86 -3.35
N GLU A 90 14.74 15.70 -2.69
CA GLU A 90 15.17 14.47 -3.34
C GLU A 90 14.14 14.03 -4.39
N VAL A 91 14.65 13.43 -5.49
CA VAL A 91 13.81 12.88 -6.57
C VAL A 91 13.29 11.50 -6.19
N GLY A 92 11.98 11.34 -6.24
CA GLY A 92 11.34 10.07 -5.90
C GLY A 92 9.83 10.17 -5.76
N THR A 93 9.27 9.21 -5.02
CA THR A 93 7.83 9.10 -4.79
C THR A 93 7.52 9.19 -3.31
N TYR A 94 6.48 9.96 -2.99
CA TYR A 94 5.89 10.03 -1.66
C TYR A 94 4.77 9.01 -1.52
N TYR A 95 4.82 8.24 -0.45
CA TYR A 95 3.87 7.18 -0.12
C TYR A 95 3.12 7.49 1.17
N CYS A 96 1.95 6.89 1.33
CA CYS A 96 1.23 6.91 2.59
C CYS A 96 2.01 6.16 3.67
N ALA A 97 2.41 6.82 4.75
CA ALA A 97 3.16 6.20 5.85
C ALA A 97 2.37 5.10 6.57
N VAL A 98 1.04 5.07 6.42
CA VAL A 98 0.16 4.08 7.02
C VAL A 98 0.12 2.78 6.21
N CYS A 99 -0.01 2.85 4.87
CA CYS A 99 -0.26 1.65 4.06
C CYS A 99 0.67 1.49 2.85
N GLY A 100 1.58 2.44 2.58
CA GLY A 100 2.50 2.38 1.44
C GLY A 100 1.88 2.74 0.10
N ASN A 101 0.62 3.21 0.03
CA ASN A 101 0.01 3.65 -1.22
C ASN A 101 0.78 4.83 -1.83
N PRO A 102 1.15 4.81 -3.14
CA PRO A 102 1.80 5.95 -3.78
C PRO A 102 0.83 7.14 -3.87
N LEU A 103 1.27 8.31 -3.42
CA LEU A 103 0.44 9.52 -3.32
C LEU A 103 0.87 10.62 -4.29
N PHE A 104 2.15 11.03 -4.22
CA PHE A 104 2.69 12.15 -4.98
C PHE A 104 4.08 11.86 -5.52
N LYS A 105 4.47 12.53 -6.59
CA LYS A 105 5.85 12.56 -7.08
C LYS A 105 6.56 13.84 -6.64
N SER A 106 7.87 13.78 -6.54
CA SER A 106 8.70 14.94 -6.18
C SER A 106 8.63 16.09 -7.18
N ASP A 107 8.35 15.80 -8.46
CA ASP A 107 8.22 16.81 -9.52
C ASP A 107 6.93 17.64 -9.39
N THR A 108 5.93 17.15 -8.64
CA THR A 108 4.72 17.91 -8.33
C THR A 108 4.83 18.72 -7.02
N LYS A 109 5.93 18.54 -6.27
CA LYS A 109 6.18 19.28 -5.02
C LYS A 109 6.63 20.71 -5.29
N PHE A 110 6.11 21.66 -4.52
CA PHE A 110 6.53 23.06 -4.58
C PHE A 110 6.56 23.68 -3.18
N ASP A 111 7.28 24.79 -3.04
CA ASP A 111 7.28 25.58 -1.82
C ASP A 111 6.06 26.53 -1.83
N ALA A 112 5.14 26.28 -0.91
CA ALA A 112 3.94 27.11 -0.73
C ALA A 112 4.09 28.12 0.42
N GLY A 113 5.21 28.12 1.17
CA GLY A 113 5.43 28.95 2.33
C GLY A 113 4.45 28.71 3.48
N CYS A 114 3.70 27.62 3.46
CA CYS A 114 2.63 27.35 4.43
C CYS A 114 3.10 26.52 5.64
N GLY A 115 4.33 25.98 5.59
CA GLY A 115 4.92 25.16 6.64
C GLY A 115 4.61 23.67 6.58
N TRP A 116 3.98 23.19 5.50
CA TRP A 116 3.71 21.79 5.23
C TRP A 116 4.11 21.41 3.80
N PRO A 117 4.53 20.14 3.56
CA PRO A 117 4.77 19.66 2.21
C PRO A 117 3.57 19.92 1.30
N SER A 118 3.81 20.59 0.16
CA SER A 118 2.77 20.99 -0.77
C SER A 118 3.03 20.44 -2.16
N PHE A 119 1.94 19.95 -2.80
CA PHE A 119 1.96 19.35 -4.13
C PHE A 119 0.84 19.94 -4.97
N TYR A 120 1.03 20.02 -6.30
CA TYR A 120 -0.02 20.53 -7.18
C TYR A 120 -0.85 19.43 -7.85
N GLU A 121 -0.39 18.15 -7.78
CA GLU A 121 -1.08 17.03 -8.42
C GLU A 121 -0.76 15.70 -7.71
N PRO A 122 -1.74 14.79 -7.46
CA PRO A 122 -1.51 13.45 -7.01
C PRO A 122 -1.00 12.55 -8.15
N ILE A 123 -0.34 11.43 -7.81
CA ILE A 123 0.23 10.51 -8.81
C ILE A 123 -0.83 9.85 -9.70
N SER A 124 -2.05 9.71 -9.20
CA SER A 124 -3.23 9.24 -9.94
C SER A 124 -4.52 9.69 -9.26
N LYS A 125 -5.65 9.63 -10.00
CA LYS A 125 -6.98 9.95 -9.46
C LYS A 125 -7.44 9.02 -8.33
N THR A 126 -6.89 7.80 -8.26
CA THR A 126 -7.21 6.81 -7.23
C THR A 126 -6.27 6.83 -6.04
N SER A 127 -5.18 7.58 -6.13
CA SER A 127 -4.21 7.71 -5.03
C SER A 127 -4.79 8.39 -3.81
N ILE A 128 -5.75 9.27 -4.01
CA ILE A 128 -6.41 10.04 -2.96
C ILE A 128 -7.92 10.03 -3.14
N ILE A 129 -8.65 10.31 -2.07
CA ILE A 129 -10.08 10.58 -2.04
C ILE A 129 -10.35 11.85 -1.26
N TYR A 130 -11.50 12.47 -1.52
CA TYR A 130 -11.88 13.74 -0.94
C TYR A 130 -13.10 13.59 -0.03
N ALA A 131 -13.19 14.44 0.99
CA ALA A 131 -14.38 14.63 1.82
C ALA A 131 -14.54 16.10 2.20
N GLU A 132 -15.75 16.51 2.51
CA GLU A 132 -15.99 17.83 3.11
C GLU A 132 -15.49 17.84 4.56
N ASP A 133 -14.85 18.94 4.95
CA ASP A 133 -14.43 19.20 6.32
C ASP A 133 -14.96 20.57 6.76
N ASN A 134 -16.02 20.54 7.55
CA ASN A 134 -16.68 21.73 8.12
C ASN A 134 -16.29 21.94 9.61
N SER A 135 -15.21 21.32 10.08
CA SER A 135 -14.74 21.47 11.45
C SER A 135 -14.18 22.87 11.73
N TYR A 136 -14.20 23.27 12.97
CA TYR A 136 -13.67 24.56 13.45
C TYR A 136 -14.26 25.80 12.76
N GLY A 137 -15.48 25.71 12.21
CA GLY A 137 -16.13 26.81 11.47
C GLY A 137 -15.51 27.13 10.11
N MET A 138 -14.65 26.26 9.59
CA MET A 138 -14.03 26.37 8.26
C MET A 138 -14.76 25.47 7.26
N GLN A 139 -14.74 25.87 5.98
CA GLN A 139 -15.18 25.01 4.88
C GLN A 139 -13.95 24.62 4.07
N ARG A 140 -13.56 23.36 4.15
CA ARG A 140 -12.37 22.83 3.47
C ARG A 140 -12.67 21.52 2.78
N THR A 141 -11.81 21.12 1.86
CA THR A 141 -11.82 19.78 1.28
C THR A 141 -10.70 18.97 1.87
N GLU A 142 -11.06 17.96 2.67
CA GLU A 142 -10.14 16.98 3.23
C GLU A 142 -9.56 16.09 2.11
N VAL A 143 -8.29 15.78 2.22
CA VAL A 143 -7.58 14.81 1.37
C VAL A 143 -7.22 13.60 2.20
N MET A 144 -7.64 12.42 1.74
CA MET A 144 -7.38 11.14 2.38
C MET A 144 -6.70 10.18 1.41
N CYS A 145 -5.97 9.20 1.96
CA CYS A 145 -5.39 8.12 1.19
C CYS A 145 -6.46 7.25 0.52
N GLY A 146 -6.37 7.04 -0.79
CA GLY A 146 -7.34 6.25 -1.56
C GLY A 146 -7.41 4.78 -1.13
N ARG A 147 -6.32 4.23 -0.56
CA ARG A 147 -6.22 2.83 -0.17
C ARG A 147 -6.72 2.57 1.27
N CYS A 148 -6.26 3.34 2.26
CA CYS A 148 -6.55 3.09 3.68
C CYS A 148 -7.44 4.16 4.34
N LYS A 149 -7.84 5.18 3.60
CA LYS A 149 -8.68 6.30 4.06
C LYS A 149 -8.07 7.11 5.22
N SER A 150 -6.75 7.04 5.40
CA SER A 150 -6.06 7.89 6.38
C SER A 150 -6.12 9.35 5.97
N HIS A 151 -6.40 10.23 6.93
CA HIS A 151 -6.30 11.66 6.74
C HIS A 151 -4.87 12.04 6.33
N LEU A 152 -4.73 12.86 5.30
CA LEU A 152 -3.45 13.36 4.81
C LEU A 152 -3.30 14.87 5.03
N GLY A 153 -4.36 15.62 4.81
CA GLY A 153 -4.38 17.07 4.84
C GLY A 153 -5.57 17.63 4.09
N HIS A 154 -5.38 18.76 3.40
CA HIS A 154 -6.45 19.46 2.69
C HIS A 154 -5.97 19.93 1.32
N VAL A 155 -6.91 20.17 0.42
CA VAL A 155 -6.65 20.78 -0.90
C VAL A 155 -7.29 22.17 -0.97
N PHE A 156 -6.56 23.09 -1.62
CA PHE A 156 -6.93 24.49 -1.83
C PHE A 156 -6.81 24.87 -3.31
N ASN A 157 -7.50 25.93 -3.73
CA ASN A 157 -7.51 26.44 -5.12
C ASN A 157 -6.49 27.59 -5.33
N ASP A 158 -5.43 27.59 -4.59
CA ASP A 158 -4.37 28.62 -4.60
C ASP A 158 -2.99 28.06 -4.99
N GLY A 159 -2.96 26.95 -5.72
CA GLY A 159 -1.76 26.31 -6.21
C GLY A 159 -1.25 26.87 -7.54
N PRO A 160 -0.06 26.41 -7.97
CA PRO A 160 0.52 26.82 -9.25
C PRO A 160 -0.14 26.12 -10.45
N PRO A 161 0.08 26.63 -11.69
CA PRO A 161 -0.17 25.86 -12.90
C PRO A 161 0.57 24.51 -12.87
N PRO A 162 0.06 23.46 -13.53
CA PRO A 162 -1.08 23.46 -14.46
C PRO A 162 -2.44 23.30 -13.80
N THR A 163 -2.52 22.88 -12.52
CA THR A 163 -3.79 22.50 -11.88
C THR A 163 -4.47 23.63 -11.15
N GLY A 164 -3.72 24.62 -10.67
CA GLY A 164 -4.21 25.64 -9.75
C GLY A 164 -4.50 25.09 -8.35
N LEU A 165 -4.19 23.81 -8.07
CA LEU A 165 -4.46 23.16 -6.79
C LEU A 165 -3.20 23.13 -5.92
N ARG A 166 -3.40 23.25 -4.61
CA ARG A 166 -2.39 23.04 -3.59
C ARG A 166 -2.87 21.97 -2.60
N PHE A 167 -2.25 20.81 -2.67
CA PHE A 167 -2.41 19.73 -1.70
C PHE A 167 -1.45 19.99 -0.53
N CYS A 168 -1.96 20.50 0.57
CA CYS A 168 -1.23 20.78 1.79
C CYS A 168 -1.28 19.53 2.69
N ILE A 169 -0.18 18.81 2.82
CA ILE A 169 -0.13 17.45 3.37
C ILE A 169 0.73 17.41 4.63
N ASN A 170 0.24 16.77 5.68
CA ASN A 170 1.03 16.53 6.89
C ASN A 170 2.20 15.59 6.55
N GLY A 171 3.42 16.01 6.79
CA GLY A 171 4.59 15.22 6.45
C GLY A 171 4.77 13.97 7.33
N VAL A 172 4.22 13.96 8.54
CA VAL A 172 4.25 12.80 9.43
C VAL A 172 3.51 11.58 8.85
N VAL A 173 2.52 11.80 7.98
CA VAL A 173 1.79 10.73 7.28
C VAL A 173 2.37 10.40 5.91
N LEU A 174 3.53 10.96 5.58
CA LEU A 174 4.27 10.66 4.35
C LEU A 174 5.47 9.77 4.63
N ASP A 175 5.73 8.89 3.69
CA ASP A 175 6.98 8.17 3.51
C ASP A 175 7.56 8.49 2.14
N PHE A 176 8.84 8.17 1.91
CA PHE A 176 9.52 8.55 0.67
C PHE A 176 10.48 7.46 0.21
N GLU A 177 10.44 7.16 -1.08
CA GLU A 177 11.42 6.31 -1.74
C GLU A 177 12.12 7.06 -2.88
N LYS A 178 13.46 7.06 -2.86
CA LYS A 178 14.27 7.69 -3.92
C LYS A 178 14.12 6.92 -5.23
N ALA A 179 14.04 7.63 -6.34
CA ALA A 179 13.89 7.04 -7.68
C ALA A 179 15.01 6.03 -7.99
N LYS A 180 16.26 6.35 -7.67
CA LYS A 180 17.40 5.43 -7.87
C LYS A 180 17.33 4.15 -7.03
N ASP A 181 16.72 4.20 -5.85
CA ASP A 181 16.59 3.04 -4.98
C ASP A 181 15.46 2.13 -5.50
N ALA A 182 14.37 2.72 -6.02
CA ALA A 182 13.30 1.98 -6.70
C ALA A 182 13.80 1.29 -7.97
N GLU A 183 14.61 1.95 -8.78
CA GLU A 183 15.22 1.38 -9.98
C GLU A 183 16.18 0.23 -9.63
N LYS A 184 17.00 0.38 -8.60
CA LYS A 184 17.90 -0.68 -8.13
C LYS A 184 17.11 -1.93 -7.71
N LYS A 185 16.05 -1.78 -6.89
CA LYS A 185 15.18 -2.89 -6.47
C LYS A 185 14.55 -3.59 -7.67
N TYR A 186 14.03 -2.83 -8.64
CA TYR A 186 13.44 -3.37 -9.85
C TYR A 186 14.43 -4.23 -10.65
N ASN A 187 15.66 -3.76 -10.81
CA ASN A 187 16.72 -4.48 -11.54
C ASN A 187 17.18 -5.75 -10.78
N GLU A 188 17.22 -5.72 -9.45
CA GLU A 188 17.54 -6.88 -8.62
C GLU A 188 16.48 -7.98 -8.75
N GLN A 189 15.19 -7.63 -8.81
CA GLN A 189 14.08 -8.57 -8.98
C GLN A 189 14.05 -9.23 -10.36
N LYS A 190 14.65 -8.60 -11.38
CA LYS A 190 14.71 -9.12 -12.76
C LYS A 190 15.92 -10.00 -13.05
N LYS A 191 16.89 -10.11 -12.14
CA LYS A 191 18.03 -11.02 -12.33
C LYS A 191 17.53 -12.46 -12.27
N PRO A 192 17.77 -13.28 -13.33
CA PRO A 192 17.44 -14.69 -13.28
C PRO A 192 18.29 -15.35 -12.18
N SER A 193 17.65 -16.21 -11.39
CA SER A 193 18.27 -17.08 -10.40
C SER A 193 19.09 -18.18 -11.08
#